data_d8ea7f61b4b202fd899af07ea83dfb3e
#
_entry.id   d8ea7f61b4b202fd899af07ea83dfb3e
#
_cell.length_a   1.000
_cell.length_b   1.000
_cell.length_c   1.000
_cell.angle_alpha   90.00
_cell.angle_beta   90.00
_cell.angle_gamma   90.00
#
_symmetry.space_group_name_H-M   'P 1'
#
loop_
_entity.id
_entity.type
_entity.pdbx_description
1 polymer ?
#
loop_
_entity_poly.entity_id
_entity_poly.type
_entity_poly.pdbx_seq_one_letter_code
_entity_poly.pdbx_strand_id
1 'polypeptide(L)'
;MKKRMNDDKNSLLATVKPSKAIVNLAVPATLALLAKAVYNIVDTAYIGMLNSDIALAAVGVTLPLLLIMVSVENIFAAGAGVLAGRQLGEDNKEEANRTVTTIVGFSILVGIGLCIMGILFDDLLLRAFGASDEVLPQAKEYAFWMFIAALFNLPAQSLNCAARAESSVKVSSIAVITGAVLNVVLDPIFMFSWGLNMGVEGASLATTISQSVTFVILLVFYMGGFSIIKIKPRYFKLSAKFIWEVISIGIPTAVIQICLAVATSLTNIAAKILPDSDLIIAAYGVVQRLILIGCYVIMGFMQGYQPVVSYAFGAKNKKRFNESAKFALKGSLLLTVVVAVIYIVLAKPLILLFNRNPLVVEYVI
;
A
#
# COMPACT_ATOMS: atom_id res chain seq x y z
N MET A 1 -17.70 18.71 -20.94
CA MET A 1 -17.39 18.30 -19.57
C MET A 1 -16.01 17.63 -19.44
N LYS A 2 -15.67 16.57 -20.18
CA LYS A 2 -14.35 15.86 -20.13
C LYS A 2 -13.14 16.76 -20.42
N LYS A 3 -13.21 17.65 -21.42
CA LYS A 3 -12.10 18.58 -21.78
C LYS A 3 -11.81 19.56 -20.63
N ARG A 4 -12.83 20.14 -20.02
CA ARG A 4 -12.71 21.06 -18.88
C ARG A 4 -12.08 20.39 -17.65
N MET A 5 -12.48 19.13 -17.35
CA MET A 5 -11.85 18.35 -16.27
C MET A 5 -10.35 18.08 -16.50
N ASN A 6 -9.95 17.81 -17.74
CA ASN A 6 -8.52 17.59 -18.07
C ASN A 6 -7.70 18.87 -18.01
N ASP A 7 -8.30 20.01 -18.41
CA ASP A 7 -7.65 21.32 -18.32
C ASP A 7 -7.47 21.73 -16.84
N ASP A 8 -8.47 21.46 -15.99
CA ASP A 8 -8.39 21.72 -14.54
C ASP A 8 -7.30 20.85 -13.85
N LYS A 9 -7.13 19.59 -14.25
CA LYS A 9 -6.10 18.69 -13.71
C LYS A 9 -4.69 19.16 -14.07
N ASN A 10 -4.46 19.55 -15.31
CA ASN A 10 -3.18 20.10 -15.76
C ASN A 10 -2.89 21.43 -15.06
N SER A 11 -3.91 22.29 -14.85
CA SER A 11 -3.74 23.56 -14.18
C SER A 11 -3.30 23.39 -12.72
N LEU A 12 -3.80 22.36 -12.01
CA LEU A 12 -3.43 22.07 -10.63
C LEU A 12 -1.92 21.80 -10.50
N LEU A 13 -1.36 21.01 -11.43
CA LEU A 13 0.07 20.68 -11.39
C LEU A 13 0.94 21.81 -11.97
N ALA A 14 0.44 22.57 -12.94
CA ALA A 14 1.24 23.56 -13.67
C ALA A 14 1.20 24.95 -13.03
N THR A 15 0.02 25.45 -12.63
CA THR A 15 -0.20 26.87 -12.31
C THR A 15 -0.54 27.16 -10.85
N VAL A 16 -1.22 26.23 -10.16
CA VAL A 16 -1.58 26.42 -8.75
C VAL A 16 -0.33 26.45 -7.87
N LYS A 17 -0.30 27.32 -6.85
CA LYS A 17 0.81 27.41 -5.89
C LYS A 17 1.18 26.01 -5.36
N PRO A 18 2.47 25.61 -5.32
CA PRO A 18 2.89 24.26 -4.95
C PRO A 18 2.32 23.77 -3.62
N SER A 19 2.33 24.60 -2.59
CA SER A 19 1.78 24.26 -1.27
C SER A 19 0.29 23.89 -1.32
N LYS A 20 -0.53 24.69 -2.05
CA LYS A 20 -1.96 24.42 -2.20
C LYS A 20 -2.21 23.16 -3.05
N ALA A 21 -1.43 22.95 -4.11
CA ALA A 21 -1.51 21.75 -4.93
C ALA A 21 -1.19 20.50 -4.11
N ILE A 22 -0.09 20.51 -3.35
CA ILE A 22 0.33 19.40 -2.49
C ILE A 22 -0.75 19.07 -1.46
N VAL A 23 -1.26 20.06 -0.72
CA VAL A 23 -2.29 19.82 0.32
C VAL A 23 -3.57 19.25 -0.29
N ASN A 24 -4.04 19.80 -1.43
CA ASN A 24 -5.24 19.31 -2.11
C ASN A 24 -5.13 17.84 -2.55
N LEU A 25 -3.93 17.39 -2.90
CA LEU A 25 -3.66 16.01 -3.29
C LEU A 25 -3.37 15.12 -2.06
N ALA A 26 -2.72 15.67 -1.04
CA ALA A 26 -2.34 14.94 0.16
C ALA A 26 -3.54 14.54 1.03
N VAL A 27 -4.53 15.44 1.20
CA VAL A 27 -5.67 15.15 2.08
C VAL A 27 -6.42 13.87 1.67
N PRO A 28 -6.92 13.72 0.43
CA PRO A 28 -7.60 12.49 0.04
C PRO A 28 -6.67 11.26 0.05
N ALA A 29 -5.38 11.41 -0.27
CA ALA A 29 -4.42 10.32 -0.20
C ALA A 29 -4.19 9.85 1.25
N THR A 30 -4.07 10.79 2.19
CA THR A 30 -3.93 10.47 3.61
C THR A 30 -5.16 9.75 4.15
N LEU A 31 -6.37 10.21 3.80
CA LEU A 31 -7.62 9.54 4.19
C LEU A 31 -7.68 8.11 3.66
N ALA A 32 -7.24 7.86 2.42
CA ALA A 32 -7.19 6.53 1.85
C ALA A 32 -6.20 5.61 2.58
N LEU A 33 -5.01 6.13 2.96
CA LEU A 33 -4.04 5.35 3.74
C LEU A 33 -4.51 5.11 5.17
N LEU A 34 -5.19 6.06 5.80
CA LEU A 34 -5.79 5.84 7.12
C LEU A 34 -6.90 4.79 7.05
N ALA A 35 -7.75 4.80 6.02
CA ALA A 35 -8.72 3.74 5.81
C ALA A 35 -8.04 2.38 5.64
N LYS A 36 -6.90 2.35 4.92
CA LYS A 36 -6.05 1.15 4.80
C LYS A 36 -5.49 0.70 6.16
N ALA A 37 -5.05 1.62 7.02
CA ALA A 37 -4.61 1.29 8.38
C ALA A 37 -5.74 0.67 9.21
N VAL A 38 -6.92 1.28 9.15
CA VAL A 38 -8.09 0.80 9.91
C VAL A 38 -8.47 -0.61 9.48
N TYR A 39 -8.58 -0.88 8.16
CA TYR A 39 -8.94 -2.22 7.74
C TYR A 39 -7.89 -3.26 8.15
N ASN A 40 -6.58 -2.98 8.05
CA ASN A 40 -5.55 -3.90 8.50
C ASN A 40 -5.65 -4.25 10.01
N ILE A 41 -6.01 -3.25 10.84
CA ILE A 41 -6.22 -3.46 12.27
C ILE A 41 -7.46 -4.34 12.51
N VAL A 42 -8.55 -4.04 11.81
CA VAL A 42 -9.82 -4.76 11.93
C VAL A 42 -9.68 -6.21 11.44
N ASP A 43 -9.04 -6.45 10.30
CA ASP A 43 -8.73 -7.77 9.76
C ASP A 43 -7.93 -8.61 10.77
N THR A 44 -6.85 -8.02 11.34
CA THR A 44 -6.07 -8.70 12.39
C THR A 44 -6.93 -9.01 13.64
N ALA A 45 -7.83 -8.11 14.01
CA ALA A 45 -8.74 -8.34 15.14
C ALA A 45 -9.73 -9.48 14.85
N TYR A 46 -10.29 -9.56 13.65
CA TYR A 46 -11.18 -10.66 13.25
C TYR A 46 -10.46 -12.01 13.23
N ILE A 47 -9.22 -12.07 12.74
CA ILE A 47 -8.39 -13.27 12.79
C ILE A 47 -8.18 -13.71 14.27
N GLY A 48 -7.88 -12.76 15.16
CA GLY A 48 -7.74 -13.03 16.58
C GLY A 48 -9.03 -13.54 17.24
N MET A 49 -10.21 -13.13 16.77
CA MET A 49 -11.52 -13.59 17.26
C MET A 49 -11.85 -15.03 16.87
N LEU A 50 -11.12 -15.64 15.94
CA LEU A 50 -11.27 -17.07 15.63
C LEU A 50 -10.83 -17.97 16.80
N ASN A 51 -10.10 -17.43 17.78
CA ASN A 51 -9.58 -18.15 18.95
C ASN A 51 -8.85 -19.46 18.58
N SER A 52 -8.09 -19.44 17.49
CA SER A 52 -7.33 -20.56 16.97
C SER A 52 -5.87 -20.18 16.82
N ASP A 53 -5.00 -20.81 17.62
CA ASP A 53 -3.55 -20.60 17.54
C ASP A 53 -3.01 -21.05 16.18
N ILE A 54 -3.58 -22.11 15.60
CA ILE A 54 -3.21 -22.60 14.26
C ILE A 54 -3.55 -21.55 13.19
N ALA A 55 -4.74 -20.91 13.28
CA ALA A 55 -5.15 -19.86 12.38
C ALA A 55 -4.20 -18.65 12.44
N LEU A 56 -3.83 -18.24 13.65
CA LEU A 56 -2.90 -17.12 13.86
C LEU A 56 -1.50 -17.46 13.35
N ALA A 57 -1.03 -18.68 13.59
CA ALA A 57 0.24 -19.17 13.09
C ALA A 57 0.26 -19.26 11.55
N ALA A 58 -0.84 -19.71 10.93
CA ALA A 58 -0.99 -19.79 9.48
C ALA A 58 -0.82 -18.42 8.81
N VAL A 59 -1.49 -17.37 9.33
CA VAL A 59 -1.30 -16.01 8.86
C VAL A 59 0.13 -15.52 9.12
N GLY A 60 0.70 -15.85 10.30
CA GLY A 60 2.08 -15.47 10.64
C GLY A 60 3.12 -16.00 9.65
N VAL A 61 2.98 -17.25 9.24
CA VAL A 61 3.89 -17.91 8.27
C VAL A 61 3.79 -17.30 6.87
N THR A 62 2.63 -16.76 6.49
CA THR A 62 2.44 -16.12 5.18
C THR A 62 2.94 -14.67 5.11
N LEU A 63 3.20 -14.01 6.25
CA LEU A 63 3.65 -12.61 6.30
C LEU A 63 4.90 -12.32 5.45
N PRO A 64 5.97 -13.14 5.45
CA PRO A 64 7.12 -12.90 4.60
C PRO A 64 6.78 -12.90 3.10
N LEU A 65 5.89 -13.81 2.68
CA LEU A 65 5.41 -13.86 1.30
C LEU A 65 4.62 -12.59 0.94
N LEU A 66 3.75 -12.13 1.84
CA LEU A 66 3.02 -10.88 1.68
C LEU A 66 3.98 -9.69 1.49
N LEU A 67 5.03 -9.59 2.32
CA LEU A 67 6.01 -8.50 2.23
C LEU A 67 6.78 -8.51 0.92
N ILE A 68 7.11 -9.70 0.39
CA ILE A 68 7.74 -9.84 -0.94
C ILE A 68 6.78 -9.31 -2.02
N MET A 69 5.51 -9.71 -1.98
CA MET A 69 4.51 -9.27 -2.96
C MET A 69 4.29 -7.76 -2.91
N VAL A 70 4.14 -7.17 -1.72
CA VAL A 70 4.03 -5.72 -1.52
C VAL A 70 5.28 -4.99 -2.02
N SER A 71 6.47 -5.57 -1.86
CA SER A 71 7.70 -4.97 -2.38
C SER A 71 7.70 -4.92 -3.91
N VAL A 72 7.25 -5.99 -4.57
CA VAL A 72 7.10 -6.04 -6.03
C VAL A 72 6.04 -5.03 -6.50
N GLU A 73 4.89 -4.95 -5.83
CA GLU A 73 3.85 -3.94 -6.11
C GLU A 73 4.41 -2.52 -6.07
N ASN A 74 5.17 -2.20 -5.03
CA ASN A 74 5.75 -0.86 -4.84
C ASN A 74 6.76 -0.49 -5.94
N ILE A 75 7.50 -1.46 -6.49
CA ILE A 75 8.41 -1.22 -7.63
C ILE A 75 7.62 -0.71 -8.83
N PHE A 76 6.56 -1.42 -9.23
CA PHE A 76 5.74 -1.02 -10.38
C PHE A 76 4.96 0.27 -10.11
N ALA A 77 4.43 0.41 -8.91
CA ALA A 77 3.69 1.59 -8.49
C ALA A 77 4.53 2.86 -8.54
N ALA A 78 5.77 2.82 -8.00
CA ALA A 78 6.70 3.93 -8.02
C ALA A 78 7.08 4.32 -9.46
N GLY A 79 7.42 3.31 -10.28
CA GLY A 79 7.73 3.53 -11.70
C GLY A 79 6.58 4.20 -12.46
N ALA A 80 5.34 3.70 -12.28
CA ALA A 80 4.16 4.26 -12.91
C ALA A 80 3.92 5.72 -12.51
N GLY A 81 4.00 6.02 -11.22
CA GLY A 81 3.74 7.36 -10.70
C GLY A 81 4.80 8.38 -11.10
N VAL A 82 6.08 8.03 -10.98
CA VAL A 82 7.20 8.95 -11.25
C VAL A 82 7.35 9.21 -12.75
N LEU A 83 7.38 8.16 -13.58
CA LEU A 83 7.57 8.29 -15.03
C LEU A 83 6.38 8.99 -15.68
N ALA A 84 5.15 8.59 -15.34
CA ALA A 84 3.96 9.24 -15.87
C ALA A 84 3.92 10.74 -15.49
N GLY A 85 4.21 11.08 -14.24
CA GLY A 85 4.24 12.48 -13.78
C GLY A 85 5.28 13.32 -14.51
N ARG A 86 6.48 12.75 -14.72
CA ARG A 86 7.56 13.39 -15.49
C ARG A 86 7.15 13.62 -16.94
N GLN A 87 6.64 12.60 -17.61
CA GLN A 87 6.24 12.67 -19.03
C GLN A 87 5.05 13.61 -19.26
N LEU A 88 4.10 13.67 -18.31
CA LEU A 88 3.05 14.70 -18.33
C LEU A 88 3.60 16.11 -18.16
N GLY A 89 4.64 16.30 -17.36
CA GLY A 89 5.36 17.57 -17.21
C GLY A 89 6.11 17.99 -18.47
N GLU A 90 6.61 17.04 -19.25
CA GLU A 90 7.24 17.23 -20.56
C GLU A 90 6.20 17.49 -21.69
N ASP A 91 4.90 17.52 -21.35
CA ASP A 91 3.74 17.54 -22.29
C ASP A 91 3.73 16.37 -23.28
N ASN A 92 4.42 15.28 -22.95
CA ASN A 92 4.52 14.07 -23.75
C ASN A 92 3.48 13.04 -23.33
N LYS A 93 2.22 13.30 -23.68
CA LYS A 93 1.07 12.42 -23.33
C LYS A 93 1.17 11.05 -23.99
N GLU A 94 1.78 10.95 -25.16
CA GLU A 94 1.93 9.67 -25.85
C GLU A 94 2.88 8.74 -25.11
N GLU A 95 4.00 9.26 -24.63
CA GLU A 95 4.95 8.49 -23.84
C GLU A 95 4.36 8.12 -22.47
N ALA A 96 3.60 9.02 -21.82
CA ALA A 96 2.87 8.70 -20.61
C ALA A 96 1.85 7.55 -20.81
N ASN A 97 1.12 7.55 -21.94
CA ASN A 97 0.21 6.46 -22.32
C ASN A 97 0.98 5.14 -22.51
N ARG A 98 2.13 5.18 -23.18
CA ARG A 98 2.98 4.01 -23.42
C ARG A 98 3.54 3.46 -22.11
N THR A 99 4.09 4.33 -21.27
CA THR A 99 4.67 3.98 -19.97
C THR A 99 3.65 3.29 -19.08
N VAL A 100 2.51 3.92 -18.84
CA VAL A 100 1.49 3.35 -17.94
C VAL A 100 0.90 2.07 -18.53
N THR A 101 0.60 2.03 -19.84
CA THR A 101 0.10 0.80 -20.47
C THR A 101 1.10 -0.35 -20.34
N THR A 102 2.39 -0.07 -20.57
CA THR A 102 3.44 -1.11 -20.47
C THR A 102 3.64 -1.58 -19.03
N ILE A 103 3.68 -0.66 -18.05
CA ILE A 103 3.82 -1.03 -16.63
C ILE A 103 2.62 -1.87 -16.17
N VAL A 104 1.40 -1.45 -16.47
CA VAL A 104 0.18 -2.19 -16.10
C VAL A 104 0.17 -3.56 -16.77
N GLY A 105 0.45 -3.64 -18.07
CA GLY A 105 0.51 -4.93 -18.79
C GLY A 105 1.61 -5.85 -18.23
N PHE A 106 2.79 -5.29 -17.90
CA PHE A 106 3.88 -6.07 -17.31
C PHE A 106 3.59 -6.48 -15.87
N SER A 107 2.95 -5.63 -15.06
CA SER A 107 2.51 -5.98 -13.71
C SER A 107 1.46 -7.11 -13.71
N ILE A 108 0.58 -7.18 -14.72
CA ILE A 108 -0.34 -8.32 -14.91
C ILE A 108 0.46 -9.60 -15.21
N LEU A 109 1.44 -9.55 -16.11
CA LEU A 109 2.28 -10.72 -16.43
C LEU A 109 3.06 -11.21 -15.20
N VAL A 110 3.63 -10.28 -14.43
CA VAL A 110 4.32 -10.63 -13.17
C VAL A 110 3.35 -11.16 -12.13
N GLY A 111 2.15 -10.59 -12.01
CA GLY A 111 1.09 -11.09 -11.13
C GLY A 111 0.67 -12.53 -11.49
N ILE A 112 0.51 -12.84 -12.79
CA ILE A 112 0.25 -14.20 -13.26
C ILE A 112 1.42 -15.12 -12.87
N GLY A 113 2.66 -14.69 -13.08
CA GLY A 113 3.84 -15.46 -12.71
C GLY A 113 3.90 -15.75 -11.21
N LEU A 114 3.67 -14.75 -10.37
CA LEU A 114 3.63 -14.90 -8.90
C LEU A 114 2.47 -15.82 -8.45
N CYS A 115 1.31 -15.71 -9.08
CA CYS A 115 0.16 -16.58 -8.80
C CYS A 115 0.48 -18.03 -9.13
N ILE A 116 0.99 -18.32 -10.35
CA ILE A 116 1.34 -19.67 -10.78
C ILE A 116 2.46 -20.24 -9.91
N MET A 117 3.55 -19.49 -9.71
CA MET A 117 4.67 -19.92 -8.90
C MET A 117 4.27 -20.14 -7.44
N GLY A 118 3.47 -19.22 -6.90
CA GLY A 118 2.96 -19.32 -5.53
C GLY A 118 2.12 -20.59 -5.31
N ILE A 119 1.19 -20.88 -6.22
CA ILE A 119 0.32 -22.07 -6.12
C ILE A 119 1.09 -23.37 -6.38
N LEU A 120 2.03 -23.40 -7.33
CA LEU A 120 2.80 -24.61 -7.64
C LEU A 120 3.84 -24.95 -6.56
N PHE A 121 4.36 -23.96 -5.86
CA PHE A 121 5.41 -24.13 -4.85
C PHE A 121 4.96 -23.75 -3.44
N ASP A 122 3.64 -23.72 -3.17
CA ASP A 122 3.05 -23.32 -1.89
C ASP A 122 3.65 -24.08 -0.71
N ASP A 123 3.74 -25.40 -0.81
CA ASP A 123 4.30 -26.28 0.22
C ASP A 123 5.75 -25.94 0.54
N LEU A 124 6.58 -25.80 -0.49
CA LEU A 124 7.98 -25.45 -0.36
C LEU A 124 8.17 -24.06 0.27
N LEU A 125 7.40 -23.09 -0.22
CA LEU A 125 7.49 -21.71 0.26
C LEU A 125 7.04 -21.58 1.72
N LEU A 126 5.89 -22.16 2.07
CA LEU A 126 5.35 -22.08 3.42
C LEU A 126 6.23 -22.83 4.43
N ARG A 127 6.77 -24.00 4.08
CA ARG A 127 7.73 -24.72 4.93
C ARG A 127 9.06 -23.95 5.09
N ALA A 128 9.53 -23.31 4.04
CA ALA A 128 10.74 -22.47 4.11
C ALA A 128 10.55 -21.28 5.08
N PHE A 129 9.33 -20.79 5.25
CA PHE A 129 8.98 -19.74 6.21
C PHE A 129 8.48 -20.24 7.56
N GLY A 130 8.58 -21.56 7.82
CA GLY A 130 8.40 -22.14 9.14
C GLY A 130 7.04 -22.77 9.39
N ALA A 131 6.27 -23.12 8.36
CA ALA A 131 5.03 -23.88 8.53
C ALA A 131 5.32 -25.30 9.04
N SER A 132 4.71 -25.67 10.18
CA SER A 132 4.66 -27.04 10.65
C SER A 132 3.59 -27.83 9.89
N ASP A 133 3.61 -29.18 10.01
CA ASP A 133 2.60 -30.04 9.38
C ASP A 133 1.18 -29.74 9.84
N GLU A 134 1.01 -29.23 11.05
CA GLU A 134 -0.28 -28.85 11.63
C GLU A 134 -0.80 -27.51 11.07
N VAL A 135 0.09 -26.54 10.86
CA VAL A 135 -0.23 -25.19 10.39
C VAL A 135 -0.38 -25.14 8.86
N LEU A 136 0.35 -26.00 8.16
CA LEU A 136 0.48 -25.99 6.70
C LEU A 136 -0.87 -26.01 5.94
N PRO A 137 -1.88 -26.81 6.31
CA PRO A 137 -3.16 -26.83 5.58
C PRO A 137 -3.84 -25.46 5.58
N GLN A 138 -4.00 -24.82 6.74
CA GLN A 138 -4.63 -23.50 6.84
C GLN A 138 -3.76 -22.39 6.22
N ALA A 139 -2.43 -22.52 6.30
CA ALA A 139 -1.53 -21.59 5.64
C ALA A 139 -1.65 -21.66 4.11
N LYS A 140 -1.86 -22.85 3.53
CA LYS A 140 -2.13 -23.02 2.09
C LYS A 140 -3.45 -22.40 1.68
N GLU A 141 -4.53 -22.62 2.42
CA GLU A 141 -5.84 -22.02 2.16
C GLU A 141 -5.76 -20.48 2.14
N TYR A 142 -5.08 -19.90 3.13
CA TYR A 142 -4.86 -18.44 3.19
C TYR A 142 -3.97 -17.95 2.04
N ALA A 143 -2.84 -18.62 1.78
CA ALA A 143 -1.87 -18.24 0.74
C ALA A 143 -2.45 -18.37 -0.66
N PHE A 144 -3.33 -19.33 -0.93
CA PHE A 144 -3.97 -19.51 -2.23
C PHE A 144 -4.67 -18.24 -2.71
N TRP A 145 -5.55 -17.67 -1.88
CA TRP A 145 -6.24 -16.42 -2.23
C TRP A 145 -5.31 -15.23 -2.26
N MET A 146 -4.29 -15.20 -1.39
CA MET A 146 -3.26 -14.17 -1.41
C MET A 146 -2.48 -14.17 -2.76
N PHE A 147 -2.14 -15.34 -3.30
CA PHE A 147 -1.50 -15.43 -4.62
C PHE A 147 -2.44 -14.99 -5.75
N ILE A 148 -3.73 -15.33 -5.68
CA ILE A 148 -4.73 -14.83 -6.62
C ILE A 148 -4.87 -13.30 -6.52
N ALA A 149 -4.83 -12.73 -5.34
CA ALA A 149 -4.89 -11.29 -5.14
C ALA A 149 -3.77 -10.54 -5.87
N ALA A 150 -2.60 -11.15 -6.08
CA ALA A 150 -1.50 -10.54 -6.83
C ALA A 150 -1.88 -10.15 -8.26
N LEU A 151 -2.78 -10.91 -8.90
CA LEU A 151 -3.28 -10.61 -10.25
C LEU A 151 -3.96 -9.24 -10.32
N PHE A 152 -4.57 -8.81 -9.23
CA PHE A 152 -5.32 -7.56 -9.14
C PHE A 152 -4.51 -6.46 -8.45
N ASN A 153 -3.76 -6.79 -7.40
CA ASN A 153 -3.00 -5.82 -6.61
C ASN A 153 -1.90 -5.13 -7.42
N LEU A 154 -1.07 -5.88 -8.14
CA LEU A 154 0.06 -5.31 -8.88
C LEU A 154 -0.40 -4.26 -9.91
N PRO A 155 -1.35 -4.57 -10.82
CA PRO A 155 -1.86 -3.57 -11.75
C PRO A 155 -2.69 -2.48 -11.06
N ALA A 156 -3.45 -2.78 -9.99
CA ALA A 156 -4.20 -1.77 -9.26
C ALA A 156 -3.30 -0.70 -8.65
N GLN A 157 -2.18 -1.09 -8.01
CA GLN A 157 -1.25 -0.15 -7.42
C GLN A 157 -0.54 0.71 -8.49
N SER A 158 -0.21 0.12 -9.64
CA SER A 158 0.34 0.85 -10.79
C SER A 158 -0.66 1.89 -11.32
N LEU A 159 -1.93 1.50 -11.52
CA LEU A 159 -3.01 2.41 -11.93
C LEU A 159 -3.26 3.51 -10.89
N ASN A 160 -3.24 3.15 -9.62
CA ASN A 160 -3.43 4.06 -8.49
C ASN A 160 -2.36 5.16 -8.48
N CYS A 161 -1.08 4.78 -8.62
CA CYS A 161 0.02 5.76 -8.68
C CYS A 161 -0.02 6.62 -9.94
N ALA A 162 -0.36 6.04 -11.10
CA ALA A 162 -0.55 6.79 -12.34
C ALA A 162 -1.74 7.76 -12.24
N ALA A 163 -2.85 7.40 -11.58
CA ALA A 163 -3.99 8.30 -11.35
C ALA A 163 -3.59 9.51 -10.48
N ARG A 164 -2.74 9.28 -9.47
CA ARG A 164 -2.18 10.39 -8.69
C ARG A 164 -1.28 11.28 -9.52
N ALA A 165 -0.43 10.71 -10.40
CA ALA A 165 0.46 11.45 -11.28
C ALA A 165 -0.28 12.42 -12.22
N GLU A 166 -1.50 12.09 -12.63
CA GLU A 166 -2.37 12.98 -13.42
C GLU A 166 -3.34 13.84 -12.57
N SER A 167 -3.09 14.02 -11.26
CA SER A 167 -3.95 14.76 -10.31
C SER A 167 -5.33 14.13 -10.03
N SER A 168 -5.57 12.88 -10.41
CA SER A 168 -6.82 12.17 -10.18
C SER A 168 -6.85 11.47 -8.80
N VAL A 169 -6.24 12.09 -7.78
CA VAL A 169 -6.10 11.53 -6.42
C VAL A 169 -7.45 11.19 -5.80
N LYS A 170 -8.50 11.96 -6.06
CA LYS A 170 -9.84 11.66 -5.54
C LYS A 170 -10.35 10.29 -6.00
N VAL A 171 -10.17 9.96 -7.28
CA VAL A 171 -10.58 8.64 -7.82
C VAL A 171 -9.74 7.53 -7.21
N SER A 172 -8.41 7.73 -7.16
CA SER A 172 -7.47 6.84 -6.49
C SER A 172 -7.89 6.56 -5.04
N SER A 173 -8.20 7.62 -4.28
CA SER A 173 -8.61 7.49 -2.88
C SER A 173 -9.97 6.80 -2.72
N ILE A 174 -10.95 7.12 -3.55
CA ILE A 174 -12.27 6.46 -3.54
C ILE A 174 -12.10 4.96 -3.80
N ALA A 175 -11.30 4.56 -4.80
CA ALA A 175 -11.06 3.15 -5.10
C ALA A 175 -10.48 2.41 -3.89
N VAL A 176 -9.44 2.98 -3.25
CA VAL A 176 -8.79 2.38 -2.07
C VAL A 176 -9.74 2.32 -0.87
N ILE A 177 -10.49 3.41 -0.59
CA ILE A 177 -11.43 3.45 0.52
C ILE A 177 -12.58 2.45 0.29
N THR A 178 -13.09 2.34 -0.94
CA THR A 178 -14.14 1.36 -1.28
C THR A 178 -13.64 -0.06 -1.04
N GLY A 179 -12.40 -0.39 -1.47
CA GLY A 179 -11.78 -1.67 -1.18
C GLY A 179 -11.64 -1.92 0.33
N ALA A 180 -11.15 -0.94 1.08
CA ALA A 180 -10.97 -1.06 2.52
C ALA A 180 -12.31 -1.28 3.27
N VAL A 181 -13.36 -0.54 2.92
CA VAL A 181 -14.70 -0.71 3.51
C VAL A 181 -15.27 -2.08 3.15
N LEU A 182 -15.12 -2.50 1.88
CA LEU A 182 -15.62 -3.80 1.43
C LEU A 182 -14.92 -4.95 2.17
N ASN A 183 -13.61 -4.87 2.39
CA ASN A 183 -12.86 -5.86 3.15
C ASN A 183 -13.41 -5.98 4.58
N VAL A 184 -13.53 -4.87 5.33
CA VAL A 184 -14.08 -4.86 6.70
C VAL A 184 -15.47 -5.49 6.78
N VAL A 185 -16.30 -5.31 5.73
CA VAL A 185 -17.65 -5.90 5.67
C VAL A 185 -17.63 -7.37 5.30
N LEU A 186 -16.76 -7.78 4.36
CA LEU A 186 -16.71 -9.17 3.88
C LEU A 186 -15.99 -10.12 4.85
N ASP A 187 -14.96 -9.64 5.56
CA ASP A 187 -14.21 -10.46 6.51
C ASP A 187 -15.13 -11.23 7.46
N PRO A 188 -16.00 -10.59 8.26
CA PRO A 188 -16.83 -11.31 9.21
C PRO A 188 -17.86 -12.23 8.54
N ILE A 189 -18.32 -11.89 7.32
CA ILE A 189 -19.27 -12.71 6.56
C ILE A 189 -18.60 -14.01 6.11
N PHE A 190 -17.34 -13.96 5.71
CA PHE A 190 -16.63 -15.13 5.19
C PHE A 190 -16.00 -15.95 6.32
N MET A 191 -15.48 -15.29 7.36
CA MET A 191 -14.70 -15.94 8.41
C MET A 191 -15.54 -16.69 9.44
N PHE A 192 -16.67 -16.10 9.89
CA PHE A 192 -17.38 -16.62 11.06
C PHE A 192 -18.51 -17.60 10.72
N SER A 193 -18.89 -18.41 11.72
CA SER A 193 -19.89 -19.49 11.62
C SER A 193 -21.30 -19.01 11.29
N TRP A 194 -21.64 -17.76 11.53
CA TRP A 194 -22.92 -17.16 11.14
C TRP A 194 -22.95 -16.75 9.65
N GLY A 195 -21.82 -16.78 8.96
CA GLY A 195 -21.69 -16.54 7.53
C GLY A 195 -21.23 -17.81 6.80
N LEU A 196 -20.11 -17.74 6.07
CA LEU A 196 -19.59 -18.87 5.28
C LEU A 196 -18.70 -19.83 6.07
N ASN A 197 -18.26 -19.48 7.28
CA ASN A 197 -17.43 -20.31 8.16
C ASN A 197 -16.11 -20.78 7.54
N MET A 198 -15.47 -19.92 6.73
CA MET A 198 -14.20 -20.24 6.03
C MET A 198 -12.96 -19.99 6.93
N GLY A 199 -13.12 -19.43 8.13
CA GLY A 199 -11.98 -19.13 9.01
C GLY A 199 -10.99 -18.16 8.35
N VAL A 200 -9.69 -18.48 8.39
CA VAL A 200 -8.62 -17.64 7.81
C VAL A 200 -8.66 -17.57 6.29
N GLU A 201 -9.12 -18.62 5.61
CA GLU A 201 -9.35 -18.61 4.18
C GLU A 201 -10.31 -17.49 3.78
N GLY A 202 -11.38 -17.29 4.58
CA GLY A 202 -12.36 -16.23 4.39
C GLY A 202 -11.76 -14.82 4.41
N ALA A 203 -10.83 -14.54 5.32
CA ALA A 203 -10.11 -13.26 5.39
C ALA A 203 -9.31 -12.99 4.11
N SER A 204 -8.56 -13.99 3.64
CA SER A 204 -7.75 -13.89 2.43
C SER A 204 -8.63 -13.74 1.17
N LEU A 205 -9.77 -14.43 1.10
CA LEU A 205 -10.76 -14.29 0.03
C LEU A 205 -11.39 -12.89 0.02
N ALA A 206 -11.81 -12.38 1.19
CA ALA A 206 -12.38 -11.04 1.33
C ALA A 206 -11.40 -9.95 0.87
N THR A 207 -10.12 -10.10 1.24
CA THR A 207 -9.04 -9.23 0.76
C THR A 207 -8.91 -9.30 -0.76
N THR A 208 -8.93 -10.49 -1.35
CA THR A 208 -8.83 -10.69 -2.80
C THR A 208 -9.99 -10.01 -3.55
N ILE A 209 -11.22 -10.19 -3.09
CA ILE A 209 -12.41 -9.54 -3.68
C ILE A 209 -12.29 -8.02 -3.56
N SER A 210 -11.92 -7.51 -2.39
CA SER A 210 -11.80 -6.07 -2.12
C SER A 210 -10.74 -5.41 -3.02
N GLN A 211 -9.62 -6.07 -3.23
CA GLN A 211 -8.56 -5.61 -4.14
C GLN A 211 -8.98 -5.71 -5.61
N SER A 212 -9.72 -6.76 -5.96
CA SER A 212 -10.30 -6.89 -7.30
C SER A 212 -11.27 -5.75 -7.61
N VAL A 213 -12.12 -5.37 -6.66
CA VAL A 213 -13.02 -4.21 -6.80
C VAL A 213 -12.23 -2.92 -6.94
N THR A 214 -11.17 -2.72 -6.15
CA THR A 214 -10.27 -1.57 -6.28
C THR A 214 -9.66 -1.49 -7.70
N PHE A 215 -9.18 -2.62 -8.22
CA PHE A 215 -8.66 -2.72 -9.58
C PHE A 215 -9.72 -2.37 -10.63
N VAL A 216 -10.92 -2.92 -10.52
CA VAL A 216 -12.03 -2.67 -11.45
C VAL A 216 -12.43 -1.19 -11.46
N ILE A 217 -12.54 -0.54 -10.29
CA ILE A 217 -12.86 0.90 -10.22
C ILE A 217 -11.81 1.73 -10.98
N LEU A 218 -10.52 1.44 -10.76
CA LEU A 218 -9.44 2.13 -11.45
C LEU A 218 -9.45 1.83 -12.95
N LEU A 219 -9.65 0.59 -13.33
CA LEU A 219 -9.72 0.17 -14.74
C LEU A 219 -10.87 0.89 -15.47
N VAL A 220 -12.07 0.95 -14.87
CA VAL A 220 -13.23 1.66 -15.40
C VAL A 220 -12.93 3.16 -15.56
N PHE A 221 -12.23 3.77 -14.61
CA PHE A 221 -11.79 5.16 -14.73
C PHE A 221 -10.93 5.40 -15.98
N TYR A 222 -9.94 4.54 -16.23
CA TYR A 222 -9.07 4.67 -17.39
C TYR A 222 -9.77 4.33 -18.71
N MET A 223 -10.55 3.26 -18.75
CA MET A 223 -11.29 2.85 -19.96
C MET A 223 -12.47 3.78 -20.28
N GLY A 224 -13.11 4.36 -19.26
CA GLY A 224 -14.21 5.32 -19.40
C GLY A 224 -13.80 6.67 -20.01
N GLY A 225 -12.49 6.90 -20.20
CA GLY A 225 -11.96 8.13 -20.81
C GLY A 225 -12.04 9.34 -19.88
N PHE A 226 -12.08 9.13 -18.56
CA PHE A 226 -12.00 10.18 -17.53
C PHE A 226 -10.56 10.55 -17.17
N SER A 227 -9.60 9.74 -17.62
CA SER A 227 -8.16 9.92 -17.44
C SER A 227 -7.56 10.72 -18.60
N ILE A 228 -6.49 11.48 -18.28
CA ILE A 228 -5.63 12.11 -19.29
C ILE A 228 -4.82 11.01 -19.99
N ILE A 229 -4.35 10.03 -19.23
CA ILE A 229 -3.59 8.89 -19.70
C ILE A 229 -4.55 7.85 -20.30
N LYS A 230 -4.25 7.38 -21.49
CA LYS A 230 -5.07 6.38 -22.22
C LYS A 230 -4.37 5.04 -22.22
N ILE A 231 -4.98 4.05 -21.60
CA ILE A 231 -4.52 2.67 -21.65
C ILE A 231 -5.08 1.99 -22.90
N LYS A 232 -4.20 1.59 -23.81
CA LYS A 232 -4.58 0.88 -25.03
C LYS A 232 -3.52 -0.19 -25.35
N PRO A 233 -3.90 -1.40 -25.79
CA PRO A 233 -2.93 -2.46 -26.11
C PRO A 233 -1.85 -2.04 -27.11
N ARG A 234 -2.17 -1.15 -28.06
CA ARG A 234 -1.21 -0.64 -29.04
C ARG A 234 -0.03 0.12 -28.45
N TYR A 235 -0.15 0.62 -27.22
CA TYR A 235 0.92 1.33 -26.50
C TYR A 235 1.82 0.38 -25.73
N PHE A 236 1.47 -0.89 -25.61
CA PHE A 236 2.29 -1.86 -24.91
C PHE A 236 3.60 -2.11 -25.68
N LYS A 237 4.72 -1.73 -25.08
CA LYS A 237 6.04 -1.93 -25.66
C LYS A 237 7.04 -2.27 -24.56
N LEU A 238 7.24 -3.55 -24.36
CA LEU A 238 8.19 -4.06 -23.38
C LEU A 238 9.61 -4.03 -23.95
N SER A 239 10.55 -3.45 -23.21
CA SER A 239 11.99 -3.51 -23.51
C SER A 239 12.79 -3.66 -22.24
N ALA A 240 13.94 -4.34 -22.31
CA ALA A 240 14.80 -4.53 -21.14
C ALA A 240 15.25 -3.19 -20.51
N LYS A 241 15.54 -2.19 -21.35
CA LYS A 241 15.91 -0.84 -20.90
C LYS A 241 14.78 -0.18 -20.10
N PHE A 242 13.54 -0.30 -20.59
CA PHE A 242 12.37 0.26 -19.92
C PHE A 242 12.09 -0.45 -18.59
N ILE A 243 12.18 -1.80 -18.57
CA ILE A 243 12.02 -2.58 -17.33
C ILE A 243 13.05 -2.13 -16.29
N TRP A 244 14.33 -1.99 -16.71
CA TRP A 244 15.39 -1.54 -15.82
C TRP A 244 15.14 -0.13 -15.27
N GLU A 245 14.63 0.79 -16.09
CA GLU A 245 14.26 2.14 -15.63
C GLU A 245 13.17 2.08 -14.55
N VAL A 246 12.11 1.29 -14.76
CA VAL A 246 11.03 1.10 -13.79
C VAL A 246 11.56 0.50 -12.48
N ILE A 247 12.36 -0.57 -12.59
CA ILE A 247 12.96 -1.25 -11.42
C ILE A 247 13.87 -0.29 -10.65
N SER A 248 14.72 0.45 -11.34
CA SER A 248 15.65 1.40 -10.71
C SER A 248 14.95 2.49 -9.91
N ILE A 249 13.77 2.94 -10.37
CA ILE A 249 12.94 3.91 -9.63
C ILE A 249 12.28 3.25 -8.41
N GLY A 250 11.90 1.99 -8.52
CA GLY A 250 11.18 1.28 -7.48
C GLY A 250 12.05 0.62 -6.41
N ILE A 251 13.30 0.24 -6.71
CA ILE A 251 14.22 -0.40 -5.76
C ILE A 251 14.33 0.35 -4.43
N PRO A 252 14.50 1.69 -4.37
CA PRO A 252 14.59 2.37 -3.08
C PRO A 252 13.37 2.14 -2.18
N THR A 253 12.17 2.06 -2.76
CA THR A 253 10.94 1.80 -1.98
C THR A 253 10.88 0.37 -1.47
N ALA A 254 11.31 -0.60 -2.26
CA ALA A 254 11.41 -1.99 -1.85
C ALA A 254 12.45 -2.19 -0.74
N VAL A 255 13.62 -1.55 -0.85
CA VAL A 255 14.68 -1.60 0.18
C VAL A 255 14.17 -1.07 1.52
N ILE A 256 13.40 0.03 1.53
CA ILE A 256 12.80 0.56 2.76
C ILE A 256 11.92 -0.50 3.44
N GLN A 257 11.09 -1.21 2.68
CA GLN A 257 10.22 -2.26 3.21
C GLN A 257 11.01 -3.43 3.81
N ILE A 258 12.08 -3.86 3.11
CA ILE A 258 12.97 -4.91 3.60
C ILE A 258 13.68 -4.47 4.90
N CYS A 259 14.20 -3.25 4.94
CA CYS A 259 14.87 -2.71 6.13
C CYS A 259 13.90 -2.65 7.34
N LEU A 260 12.65 -2.26 7.13
CA LEU A 260 11.62 -2.26 8.18
C LEU A 260 11.34 -3.68 8.69
N ALA A 261 11.21 -4.66 7.78
CA ALA A 261 10.99 -6.06 8.15
C ALA A 261 12.18 -6.62 8.96
N VAL A 262 13.40 -6.35 8.53
CA VAL A 262 14.62 -6.77 9.25
C VAL A 262 14.70 -6.10 10.62
N ALA A 263 14.44 -4.80 10.71
CA ALA A 263 14.45 -4.07 11.98
C ALA A 263 13.44 -4.66 12.97
N THR A 264 12.22 -4.92 12.52
CA THR A 264 11.17 -5.55 13.35
C THR A 264 11.60 -6.95 13.83
N SER A 265 12.17 -7.77 12.93
CA SER A 265 12.66 -9.11 13.27
C SER A 265 13.78 -9.07 14.30
N LEU A 266 14.76 -8.19 14.13
CA LEU A 266 15.87 -8.02 15.08
C LEU A 266 15.38 -7.55 16.44
N THR A 267 14.39 -6.63 16.48
CA THR A 267 13.81 -6.18 17.75
C THR A 267 13.09 -7.32 18.47
N ASN A 268 12.33 -8.14 17.75
CA ASN A 268 11.66 -9.31 18.34
C ASN A 268 12.66 -10.35 18.86
N ILE A 269 13.76 -10.58 18.15
CA ILE A 269 14.84 -11.48 18.60
C ILE A 269 15.49 -10.93 19.87
N ALA A 270 15.79 -9.64 19.91
CA ALA A 270 16.35 -8.98 21.09
C ALA A 270 15.40 -9.05 22.30
N ALA A 271 14.10 -8.86 22.07
CA ALA A 271 13.10 -8.96 23.13
C ALA A 271 13.02 -10.36 23.75
N LYS A 272 13.24 -11.43 22.98
CA LYS A 272 13.22 -12.82 23.49
C LYS A 272 14.34 -13.14 24.51
N ILE A 273 15.41 -12.35 24.54
CA ILE A 273 16.54 -12.55 25.47
C ILE A 273 16.27 -11.91 26.83
N LEU A 274 15.27 -11.03 26.91
CA LEU A 274 14.95 -10.29 28.14
C LEU A 274 13.96 -11.07 29.04
N PRO A 275 14.01 -10.88 30.39
CA PRO A 275 12.94 -11.31 31.26
C PRO A 275 11.61 -10.72 30.80
N ASP A 276 10.51 -11.43 31.02
CA ASP A 276 9.17 -11.03 30.58
C ASP A 276 9.03 -10.81 29.06
N SER A 277 9.76 -11.60 28.27
CA SER A 277 9.82 -11.50 26.80
C SER A 277 8.46 -11.35 26.13
N ASP A 278 7.44 -12.08 26.58
CA ASP A 278 6.10 -12.05 25.99
C ASP A 278 5.39 -10.70 26.22
N LEU A 279 5.57 -10.10 27.40
CA LEU A 279 5.05 -8.77 27.73
C LEU A 279 5.76 -7.69 26.89
N ILE A 280 7.08 -7.81 26.74
CA ILE A 280 7.88 -6.87 25.93
C ILE A 280 7.50 -6.97 24.45
N ILE A 281 7.32 -8.17 23.92
CA ILE A 281 6.88 -8.37 22.52
C ILE A 281 5.46 -7.82 22.32
N ALA A 282 4.56 -8.04 23.28
CA ALA A 282 3.21 -7.47 23.23
C ALA A 282 3.22 -5.93 23.28
N ALA A 283 4.04 -5.33 24.16
CA ALA A 283 4.25 -3.89 24.24
C ALA A 283 4.80 -3.32 22.94
N TYR A 284 5.84 -3.95 22.38
CA TYR A 284 6.39 -3.58 21.09
C TYR A 284 5.37 -3.67 19.94
N GLY A 285 4.50 -4.68 19.95
CA GLY A 285 3.40 -4.80 19.00
C GLY A 285 2.43 -3.63 19.02
N VAL A 286 2.12 -3.09 20.21
CA VAL A 286 1.31 -1.86 20.35
C VAL A 286 2.05 -0.65 19.78
N VAL A 287 3.33 -0.49 20.13
CA VAL A 287 4.17 0.61 19.61
C VAL A 287 4.25 0.58 18.08
N GLN A 288 4.44 -0.61 17.49
CA GLN A 288 4.50 -0.78 16.05
C GLN A 288 3.19 -0.34 15.34
N ARG A 289 2.03 -0.64 15.93
CA ARG A 289 0.72 -0.23 15.39
C ARG A 289 0.57 1.30 15.41
N LEU A 290 0.99 1.95 16.49
CA LEU A 290 0.98 3.41 16.60
C LEU A 290 1.93 4.04 15.58
N ILE A 291 3.16 3.54 15.46
CA ILE A 291 4.13 3.99 14.46
C ILE A 291 3.55 3.87 13.05
N LEU A 292 2.90 2.75 12.72
CA LEU A 292 2.30 2.53 11.41
C LEU A 292 1.25 3.58 11.05
N ILE A 293 0.36 3.92 11.99
CA ILE A 293 -0.66 4.97 11.79
C ILE A 293 0.02 6.32 11.52
N GLY A 294 1.02 6.69 12.33
CA GLY A 294 1.79 7.92 12.14
C GLY A 294 2.52 7.97 10.79
N CYS A 295 3.14 6.86 10.40
CA CYS A 295 3.78 6.72 9.09
C CYS A 295 2.77 6.91 7.94
N TYR A 296 1.55 6.39 8.05
CA TYR A 296 0.53 6.56 7.01
C TYR A 296 0.09 8.01 6.84
N VAL A 297 0.06 8.82 7.90
CA VAL A 297 -0.19 10.26 7.78
C VAL A 297 0.91 10.94 6.97
N ILE A 298 2.17 10.66 7.29
CA ILE A 298 3.33 11.24 6.59
C ILE A 298 3.40 10.73 5.14
N MET A 299 3.20 9.43 4.92
CA MET A 299 3.18 8.84 3.58
C MET A 299 2.05 9.40 2.72
N GLY A 300 0.86 9.65 3.28
CA GLY A 300 -0.25 10.29 2.58
C GLY A 300 0.10 11.71 2.13
N PHE A 301 0.75 12.48 2.98
CA PHE A 301 1.26 13.79 2.63
C PHE A 301 2.29 13.71 1.49
N MET A 302 3.22 12.76 1.56
CA MET A 302 4.22 12.54 0.50
C MET A 302 3.61 12.03 -0.81
N GLN A 303 2.51 11.29 -0.77
CA GLN A 303 1.75 10.92 -1.98
C GLN A 303 1.11 12.12 -2.66
N GLY A 304 0.78 13.19 -1.94
CA GLY A 304 0.36 14.46 -2.53
C GLY A 304 1.51 15.27 -3.14
N TYR A 305 2.71 15.17 -2.57
CA TYR A 305 3.92 15.81 -3.06
C TYR A 305 4.43 15.20 -4.37
N GLN A 306 4.45 13.88 -4.47
CA GLN A 306 5.04 13.13 -5.58
C GLN A 306 4.58 13.60 -6.98
N PRO A 307 3.27 13.75 -7.28
CA PRO A 307 2.83 14.21 -8.60
C PRO A 307 3.27 15.64 -8.92
N VAL A 308 3.29 16.53 -7.92
CA VAL A 308 3.68 17.94 -8.12
C VAL A 308 5.16 18.05 -8.46
N VAL A 309 6.02 17.30 -7.76
CA VAL A 309 7.47 17.34 -8.01
C VAL A 309 7.85 16.61 -9.29
N SER A 310 7.23 15.47 -9.61
CA SER A 310 7.50 14.72 -10.83
C SER A 310 7.11 15.55 -12.07
N TYR A 311 5.96 16.22 -12.01
CA TYR A 311 5.53 17.14 -13.07
C TYR A 311 6.48 18.34 -13.23
N ALA A 312 6.86 18.98 -12.11
CA ALA A 312 7.78 20.14 -12.14
C ALA A 312 9.16 19.75 -12.69
N PHE A 313 9.63 18.54 -12.39
CA PHE A 313 10.87 18.00 -12.92
C PHE A 313 10.79 17.81 -14.44
N GLY A 314 9.73 17.17 -14.94
CA GLY A 314 9.50 16.98 -16.38
C GLY A 314 9.37 18.31 -17.13
N ALA A 315 8.64 19.26 -16.56
CA ALA A 315 8.49 20.62 -17.09
C ALA A 315 9.76 21.49 -17.01
N LYS A 316 10.87 20.94 -16.48
CA LYS A 316 12.15 21.66 -16.25
C LYS A 316 11.98 22.94 -15.42
N ASN A 317 10.91 23.04 -14.62
CA ASN A 317 10.61 24.18 -13.78
C ASN A 317 11.34 24.08 -12.42
N LYS A 318 12.60 24.44 -12.39
CA LYS A 318 13.47 24.39 -11.19
C LYS A 318 12.90 25.18 -10.00
N LYS A 319 12.23 26.33 -10.27
CA LYS A 319 11.63 27.13 -9.19
C LYS A 319 10.52 26.35 -8.50
N ARG A 320 9.56 25.81 -9.27
CA ARG A 320 8.45 25.02 -8.76
C ARG A 320 8.93 23.75 -8.08
N PHE A 321 9.92 23.07 -8.65
CA PHE A 321 10.55 21.90 -8.04
C PHE A 321 11.10 22.22 -6.64
N ASN A 322 11.93 23.28 -6.52
CA ASN A 322 12.54 23.67 -5.25
C ASN A 322 11.52 24.16 -4.22
N GLU A 323 10.49 24.90 -4.65
CA GLU A 323 9.40 25.34 -3.75
C GLU A 323 8.61 24.14 -3.23
N SER A 324 8.30 23.17 -4.11
CA SER A 324 7.62 21.93 -3.74
C SER A 324 8.45 21.10 -2.75
N ALA A 325 9.74 20.92 -3.02
CA ALA A 325 10.65 20.16 -2.14
C ALA A 325 10.82 20.81 -0.77
N LYS A 326 11.01 22.14 -0.73
CA LYS A 326 11.09 22.88 0.54
C LYS A 326 9.80 22.80 1.35
N PHE A 327 8.65 22.90 0.69
CA PHE A 327 7.35 22.79 1.35
C PHE A 327 7.13 21.36 1.89
N ALA A 328 7.47 20.34 1.10
CA ALA A 328 7.33 18.94 1.51
C ALA A 328 8.23 18.62 2.71
N LEU A 329 9.49 19.07 2.70
CA LEU A 329 10.43 18.86 3.81
C LEU A 329 9.91 19.51 5.10
N LYS A 330 9.50 20.79 5.03
CA LYS A 330 8.96 21.49 6.20
C LYS A 330 7.63 20.88 6.65
N GLY A 331 6.76 20.52 5.73
CA GLY A 331 5.46 19.94 6.01
C GLY A 331 5.57 18.55 6.65
N SER A 332 6.44 17.68 6.12
CA SER A 332 6.66 16.35 6.70
C SER A 332 7.29 16.44 8.08
N LEU A 333 8.27 17.34 8.28
CA LEU A 333 8.87 17.57 9.61
C LEU A 333 7.82 18.07 10.62
N LEU A 334 7.00 19.05 10.24
CA LEU A 334 5.92 19.54 11.08
C LEU A 334 4.92 18.44 11.44
N LEU A 335 4.48 17.66 10.46
CA LEU A 335 3.57 16.54 10.69
C LEU A 335 4.19 15.49 11.60
N THR A 336 5.47 15.17 11.44
CA THR A 336 6.19 14.25 12.34
C THR A 336 6.21 14.76 13.76
N VAL A 337 6.52 16.04 13.97
CA VAL A 337 6.49 16.66 15.30
C VAL A 337 5.08 16.64 15.91
N VAL A 338 4.05 16.98 15.10
CA VAL A 338 2.66 16.96 15.57
C VAL A 338 2.24 15.53 15.97
N VAL A 339 2.55 14.53 15.16
CA VAL A 339 2.25 13.11 15.47
C VAL A 339 2.99 12.67 16.74
N ALA A 340 4.27 13.03 16.87
CA ALA A 340 5.06 12.72 18.09
C ALA A 340 4.46 13.37 19.35
N VAL A 341 4.08 14.65 19.27
CA VAL A 341 3.42 15.33 20.39
C VAL A 341 2.09 14.67 20.75
N ILE A 342 1.27 14.32 19.75
CA ILE A 342 0.01 13.61 19.97
C ILE A 342 0.28 12.26 20.68
N TYR A 343 1.28 11.51 20.26
CA TYR A 343 1.62 10.23 20.87
C TYR A 343 2.13 10.38 22.29
N ILE A 344 2.93 11.40 22.59
CA ILE A 344 3.40 11.67 23.95
C ILE A 344 2.24 12.10 24.87
N VAL A 345 1.41 13.05 24.42
CA VAL A 345 0.30 13.60 25.23
C VAL A 345 -0.82 12.58 25.43
N LEU A 346 -1.12 11.79 24.39
CA LEU A 346 -2.19 10.79 24.41
C LEU A 346 -1.66 9.35 24.54
N ALA A 347 -0.42 9.15 25.04
CA ALA A 347 0.20 7.83 25.14
C ALA A 347 -0.73 6.82 25.83
N LYS A 348 -1.12 7.10 27.07
CA LYS A 348 -1.97 6.21 27.86
C LYS A 348 -3.32 5.87 27.20
N PRO A 349 -4.16 6.83 26.76
CA PRO A 349 -5.41 6.49 26.09
C PRO A 349 -5.21 5.75 24.77
N LEU A 350 -4.17 6.05 24.00
CA LEU A 350 -3.87 5.34 22.75
C LEU A 350 -3.46 3.89 23.00
N ILE A 351 -2.63 3.64 24.00
CA ILE A 351 -2.20 2.28 24.35
C ILE A 351 -3.40 1.45 24.80
N LEU A 352 -4.28 2.02 25.64
CA LEU A 352 -5.48 1.35 26.15
C LEU A 352 -6.48 0.94 25.06
N LEU A 353 -6.42 1.54 23.87
CA LEU A 353 -7.21 1.11 22.71
C LEU A 353 -6.74 -0.25 22.17
N PHE A 354 -5.46 -0.59 22.33
CA PHE A 354 -4.86 -1.80 21.79
C PHE A 354 -4.63 -2.89 22.85
N ASN A 355 -4.29 -2.49 24.06
CA ASN A 355 -4.03 -3.43 25.15
C ASN A 355 -4.41 -2.83 26.51
N ARG A 356 -5.18 -3.58 27.31
CA ARG A 356 -5.64 -3.17 28.63
C ARG A 356 -4.83 -3.78 29.77
N ASN A 357 -3.85 -4.64 29.48
CA ASN A 357 -2.98 -5.22 30.51
C ASN A 357 -2.11 -4.12 31.14
N PRO A 358 -2.21 -3.88 32.47
CA PRO A 358 -1.46 -2.82 33.15
C PRO A 358 0.05 -2.93 32.95
N LEU A 359 0.61 -4.14 32.93
CA LEU A 359 2.04 -4.38 32.73
C LEU A 359 2.47 -3.99 31.31
N VAL A 360 1.67 -4.32 30.30
CA VAL A 360 1.95 -3.91 28.91
C VAL A 360 1.90 -2.39 28.78
N VAL A 361 0.94 -1.73 29.44
CA VAL A 361 0.83 -0.27 29.45
C VAL A 361 2.06 0.36 30.08
N GLU A 362 2.58 -0.21 31.17
CA GLU A 362 3.79 0.27 31.85
C GLU A 362 5.04 0.14 30.98
N TYR A 363 5.19 -0.97 30.23
CA TYR A 363 6.32 -1.19 29.31
C TYR A 363 6.30 -0.27 28.08
N VAL A 364 5.14 0.28 27.70
CA VAL A 364 5.01 1.14 26.51
C VAL A 364 5.20 2.61 26.84
N ILE A 365 4.87 3.06 28.07
CA ILE A 365 5.03 4.45 28.54
C ILE A 365 6.47 4.73 28.93
#